data_0042175e809ba58c341084eaee60fd1e
#
_entry.id   0042175e809ba58c341084eaee60fd1e
#
_cell.length_a   1.000
_cell.length_b   1.000
_cell.length_c   1.000
_cell.angle_alpha   90.00
_cell.angle_beta   90.00
_cell.angle_gamma   90.00
#
_symmetry.space_group_name_H-M   'P 1'
#
loop_
_entity.id
_entity.type
_entity.pdbx_description
1 polymer ?
#
loop_
_entity_poly.entity_id
_entity_poly.type
_entity_poly.pdbx_seq_one_letter_code
_entity_poly.pdbx_strand_id
1 'polypeptide(L)'
;MKKVIILTIILLLVPLVGCQNQKNEWKETYQLTYFYLKDCSNCQHFKKNVLPAIKKEFGKHMKIKAYDMDDEQTLDEMKESYQNHIDQIIDFNEDDYGYGPMVFLEGYMAILGAGNEDDYVEHLVRAIQGKELNEASEIETYYYLKDGKVQNS
;
A
#
# COMPACT_ATOMS: atom_id res chain seq x y z
N MET A 1 -20.19 -6.65 -72.57
CA MET A 1 -20.57 -6.18 -71.26
C MET A 1 -19.76 -6.93 -70.21
N LYS A 2 -18.65 -6.31 -69.73
CA LYS A 2 -17.78 -6.93 -68.74
C LYS A 2 -18.13 -6.41 -67.39
N LYS A 3 -18.64 -7.29 -66.50
CA LYS A 3 -18.96 -6.94 -65.12
C LYS A 3 -17.66 -6.95 -64.30
N VAL A 4 -17.25 -5.79 -63.86
CA VAL A 4 -16.12 -5.63 -62.91
C VAL A 4 -16.64 -5.90 -61.51
N ILE A 5 -16.20 -7.00 -60.91
CA ILE A 5 -16.45 -7.31 -59.52
C ILE A 5 -15.38 -6.61 -58.71
N ILE A 6 -15.75 -5.53 -58.02
CA ILE A 6 -14.89 -4.85 -57.04
C ILE A 6 -14.98 -5.62 -55.74
N LEU A 7 -13.91 -6.36 -55.44
CA LEU A 7 -13.72 -7.09 -54.17
C LEU A 7 -13.24 -6.08 -53.10
N THR A 8 -14.15 -5.59 -52.32
CA THR A 8 -13.82 -4.68 -51.20
C THR A 8 -13.20 -5.51 -50.08
N ILE A 9 -11.90 -5.46 -49.94
CA ILE A 9 -11.17 -6.03 -48.81
C ILE A 9 -11.35 -5.07 -47.64
N ILE A 10 -12.28 -5.41 -46.72
CA ILE A 10 -12.41 -4.74 -45.45
C ILE A 10 -11.27 -5.29 -44.53
N LEU A 11 -10.20 -4.51 -44.45
CA LEU A 11 -9.11 -4.76 -43.52
C LEU A 11 -9.61 -4.45 -42.12
N LEU A 12 -10.01 -5.50 -41.38
CA LEU A 12 -10.34 -5.42 -39.95
C LEU A 12 -9.08 -5.02 -39.18
N LEU A 13 -8.93 -3.73 -38.96
CA LEU A 13 -8.01 -3.18 -37.95
C LEU A 13 -8.54 -3.56 -36.58
N VAL A 14 -8.15 -4.71 -36.06
CA VAL A 14 -8.32 -5.05 -34.67
C VAL A 14 -7.38 -4.14 -33.87
N PRO A 15 -7.89 -3.21 -33.05
CA PRO A 15 -6.99 -2.49 -32.15
C PRO A 15 -6.43 -3.53 -31.19
N LEU A 16 -5.13 -3.77 -31.23
CA LEU A 16 -4.37 -4.40 -30.16
C LEU A 16 -4.54 -3.49 -28.94
N VAL A 17 -5.54 -3.78 -28.13
CA VAL A 17 -5.63 -3.22 -26.78
C VAL A 17 -4.50 -3.89 -26.03
N GLY A 18 -3.30 -3.35 -26.16
CA GLY A 18 -2.20 -3.65 -25.29
C GLY A 18 -2.66 -3.35 -23.87
N CYS A 19 -2.50 -4.29 -22.94
CA CYS A 19 -2.56 -4.01 -21.53
C CYS A 19 -1.53 -2.91 -21.23
N GLN A 20 -1.94 -1.66 -21.36
CA GLN A 20 -1.20 -0.56 -20.79
C GLN A 20 -1.31 -0.74 -19.29
N ASN A 21 -0.21 -1.10 -18.64
CA ASN A 21 -0.03 -0.87 -17.23
C ASN A 21 -0.29 0.62 -17.00
N GLN A 22 -1.52 0.92 -16.63
CA GLN A 22 -1.93 2.29 -16.36
C GLN A 22 -1.19 2.70 -15.09
N LYS A 23 -0.06 3.38 -15.28
CA LYS A 23 0.71 3.95 -14.17
C LYS A 23 -0.20 4.96 -13.48
N ASN A 24 -0.47 4.75 -12.20
CA ASN A 24 -1.28 5.68 -11.43
C ASN A 24 -0.64 7.08 -11.47
N GLU A 25 -1.44 8.09 -11.78
CA GLU A 25 -1.01 9.49 -11.68
C GLU A 25 -1.34 10.02 -10.29
N TRP A 26 -0.34 10.05 -9.43
CA TRP A 26 -0.48 10.57 -8.06
C TRP A 26 -0.45 12.11 -8.09
N LYS A 27 -1.51 12.75 -7.56
CA LYS A 27 -1.65 14.22 -7.52
C LYS A 27 -1.21 14.82 -6.20
N GLU A 28 -1.32 14.03 -5.13
CA GLU A 28 -1.01 14.43 -3.76
C GLU A 28 0.26 13.74 -3.26
N THR A 29 0.76 14.20 -2.13
CA THR A 29 1.84 13.53 -1.41
C THR A 29 1.24 12.85 -0.19
N TYR A 30 1.52 11.58 -0.05
CA TYR A 30 1.08 10.72 1.05
C TYR A 30 2.22 10.53 2.02
N GLN A 31 1.90 10.20 3.26
CA GLN A 31 2.88 9.84 4.27
C GLN A 31 2.66 8.42 4.73
N LEU A 32 3.76 7.67 4.79
CA LEU A 32 3.81 6.33 5.33
C LEU A 32 4.76 6.34 6.51
N THR A 33 4.25 6.01 7.69
CA THR A 33 5.04 5.85 8.91
C THR A 33 5.10 4.37 9.26
N TYR A 34 6.27 3.83 9.56
CA TYR A 34 6.35 2.45 10.00
C TYR A 34 7.30 2.25 11.19
N PHE A 35 6.89 1.36 12.06
CA PHE A 35 7.60 0.95 13.26
C PHE A 35 8.14 -0.46 13.06
N TYR A 36 9.41 -0.69 13.37
CA TYR A 36 10.07 -1.95 13.10
C TYR A 36 11.05 -2.35 14.20
N LEU A 37 11.30 -3.65 14.29
CA LEU A 37 12.35 -4.25 15.12
C LEU A 37 13.47 -4.74 14.21
N LYS A 38 14.74 -4.66 14.69
CA LYS A 38 15.91 -5.07 13.88
C LYS A 38 15.91 -6.56 13.57
N ASP A 39 15.58 -7.37 14.56
CA ASP A 39 15.65 -8.84 14.48
C ASP A 39 14.32 -9.50 14.08
N CYS A 40 13.37 -8.73 13.58
CA CYS A 40 12.08 -9.21 13.12
C CYS A 40 12.16 -9.62 11.63
N SER A 41 11.87 -10.87 11.32
CA SER A 41 11.93 -11.39 9.94
C SER A 41 10.97 -10.66 8.99
N ASN A 42 9.72 -10.39 9.42
CA ASN A 42 8.74 -9.64 8.67
C ASN A 42 9.21 -8.19 8.42
N CYS A 43 9.86 -7.57 9.41
CA CYS A 43 10.41 -6.22 9.26
C CYS A 43 11.57 -6.18 8.25
N GLN A 44 12.40 -7.21 8.23
CA GLN A 44 13.48 -7.36 7.25
C GLN A 44 12.91 -7.59 5.84
N HIS A 45 11.88 -8.45 5.71
CA HIS A 45 11.17 -8.67 4.46
C HIS A 45 10.53 -7.38 3.94
N PHE A 46 9.81 -6.66 4.80
CA PHE A 46 9.22 -5.36 4.47
C PHE A 46 10.26 -4.38 3.90
N LYS A 47 11.36 -4.20 4.61
CA LYS A 47 12.44 -3.29 4.18
C LYS A 47 13.06 -3.70 2.86
N LYS A 48 13.24 -5.01 2.63
CA LYS A 48 13.96 -5.55 1.47
C LYS A 48 13.08 -5.61 0.21
N ASN A 49 11.81 -5.96 0.34
CA ASN A 49 10.93 -6.26 -0.77
C ASN A 49 9.78 -5.25 -0.91
N VAL A 50 8.99 -5.07 0.16
CA VAL A 50 7.77 -4.24 0.12
C VAL A 50 8.09 -2.76 -0.03
N LEU A 51 9.01 -2.25 0.78
CA LEU A 51 9.36 -0.82 0.76
C LEU A 51 9.92 -0.33 -0.59
N PRO A 52 10.77 -1.09 -1.31
CA PRO A 52 11.17 -0.77 -2.67
C PRO A 52 10.00 -0.74 -3.67
N ALA A 53 9.03 -1.67 -3.55
CA ALA A 53 7.84 -1.71 -4.39
C ALA A 53 6.96 -0.47 -4.17
N ILE A 54 6.74 -0.07 -2.91
CA ILE A 54 6.05 1.18 -2.56
C ILE A 54 6.74 2.39 -3.17
N LYS A 55 8.08 2.48 -3.03
CA LYS A 55 8.86 3.58 -3.63
C LYS A 55 8.79 3.60 -5.14
N LYS A 56 8.73 2.45 -5.79
CA LYS A 56 8.59 2.32 -7.24
C LYS A 56 7.23 2.81 -7.73
N GLU A 57 6.14 2.45 -7.01
CA GLU A 57 4.77 2.84 -7.37
C GLU A 57 4.54 4.34 -7.15
N PHE A 58 4.85 4.83 -5.96
CA PHE A 58 4.48 6.19 -5.55
C PHE A 58 5.56 7.24 -5.82
N GLY A 59 6.82 6.85 -5.93
CA GLY A 59 7.95 7.74 -6.18
C GLY A 59 8.04 8.90 -5.18
N LYS A 60 8.11 10.12 -5.68
CA LYS A 60 8.16 11.35 -4.86
C LYS A 60 6.86 11.65 -4.09
N HIS A 61 5.78 10.96 -4.44
CA HIS A 61 4.47 11.15 -3.84
C HIS A 61 4.27 10.35 -2.54
N MET A 62 5.24 9.53 -2.13
CA MET A 62 5.24 8.86 -0.83
C MET A 62 6.41 9.33 0.02
N LYS A 63 6.13 10.06 1.10
CA LYS A 63 7.08 10.36 2.15
C LYS A 63 7.08 9.21 3.16
N ILE A 64 8.27 8.74 3.53
CA ILE A 64 8.42 7.59 4.40
C ILE A 64 9.15 8.01 5.67
N LYS A 65 8.53 7.76 6.82
CA LYS A 65 9.13 7.91 8.15
C LYS A 65 9.27 6.53 8.79
N ALA A 66 10.43 6.23 9.35
CA ALA A 66 10.74 4.95 9.97
C ALA A 66 11.14 5.14 11.42
N TYR A 67 10.62 4.32 12.31
CA TYR A 67 11.00 4.28 13.70
C TYR A 67 11.57 2.90 14.04
N ASP A 68 12.79 2.90 14.56
CA ASP A 68 13.43 1.72 15.12
C ASP A 68 12.96 1.56 16.57
N MET A 69 12.22 0.50 16.85
CA MET A 69 11.68 0.25 18.19
C MET A 69 12.73 -0.24 19.19
N ASP A 70 13.93 -0.63 18.68
CA ASP A 70 15.06 -1.06 19.49
C ASP A 70 16.12 0.04 19.68
N ASP A 71 15.90 1.24 19.15
CA ASP A 71 16.86 2.34 19.25
C ASP A 71 16.69 3.10 20.57
N GLU A 72 17.61 2.88 21.51
CA GLU A 72 17.59 3.52 22.83
C GLU A 72 17.71 5.07 22.75
N GLN A 73 18.32 5.61 21.68
CA GLN A 73 18.52 7.06 21.52
C GLN A 73 17.24 7.80 21.17
N THR A 74 16.32 7.13 20.51
CA THR A 74 15.03 7.70 20.04
C THR A 74 13.82 7.07 20.73
N LEU A 75 14.05 6.29 21.79
CA LEU A 75 13.04 5.45 22.43
C LEU A 75 11.81 6.24 22.90
N ASP A 76 12.01 7.39 23.52
CA ASP A 76 10.89 8.19 24.06
C ASP A 76 10.05 8.81 22.93
N GLU A 77 10.70 9.39 21.90
CA GLU A 77 10.00 9.90 20.70
C GLU A 77 9.26 8.77 19.97
N MET A 78 9.92 7.63 19.86
CA MET A 78 9.33 6.46 19.19
C MET A 78 8.09 5.97 19.95
N LYS A 79 8.17 5.81 21.27
CA LYS A 79 7.04 5.34 22.10
C LYS A 79 5.86 6.31 22.04
N GLU A 80 6.11 7.61 22.15
CA GLU A 80 5.07 8.61 22.02
C GLU A 80 4.42 8.55 20.63
N SER A 81 5.23 8.49 19.58
CA SER A 81 4.75 8.38 18.22
C SER A 81 3.95 7.09 18.02
N TYR A 82 4.46 5.94 18.49
CA TYR A 82 3.78 4.65 18.37
C TYR A 82 2.42 4.67 19.07
N GLN A 83 2.36 5.13 20.32
CA GLN A 83 1.11 5.22 21.06
C GLN A 83 0.10 6.12 20.37
N ASN A 84 0.53 7.30 19.90
CA ASN A 84 -0.34 8.23 19.18
C ASN A 84 -0.91 7.62 17.88
N HIS A 85 -0.17 6.72 17.23
CA HIS A 85 -0.66 6.01 16.03
C HIS A 85 -1.63 4.87 16.40
N ILE A 86 -1.31 4.07 17.42
CA ILE A 86 -2.20 3.01 17.92
C ILE A 86 -3.54 3.60 18.39
N ASP A 87 -3.53 4.73 19.06
CA ASP A 87 -4.74 5.40 19.55
C ASP A 87 -5.69 5.84 18.43
N GLN A 88 -5.22 5.93 17.17
CA GLN A 88 -6.04 6.22 16.00
C GLN A 88 -6.75 4.98 15.45
N ILE A 89 -6.34 3.78 15.82
CA ILE A 89 -6.91 2.53 15.32
C ILE A 89 -8.28 2.27 15.96
N ILE A 90 -9.22 1.80 15.14
CA ILE A 90 -10.52 1.30 15.59
C ILE A 90 -10.35 -0.17 15.99
N ASP A 91 -10.81 -0.53 17.20
CA ASP A 91 -10.80 -1.92 17.69
C ASP A 91 -9.41 -2.59 17.59
N PHE A 92 -8.37 -1.85 18.02
CA PHE A 92 -7.01 -2.39 18.05
C PHE A 92 -6.93 -3.64 18.92
N ASN A 93 -6.34 -4.70 18.37
CA ASN A 93 -6.06 -5.92 19.13
C ASN A 93 -4.81 -5.71 19.99
N GLU A 94 -4.97 -5.69 21.32
CA GLU A 94 -3.87 -5.50 22.27
C GLU A 94 -2.77 -6.56 22.14
N ASP A 95 -3.11 -7.76 21.66
CA ASP A 95 -2.11 -8.81 21.42
C ASP A 95 -1.14 -8.46 20.29
N ASP A 96 -1.49 -7.49 19.45
CA ASP A 96 -0.63 -7.02 18.35
C ASP A 96 0.31 -5.87 18.77
N TYR A 97 0.19 -5.41 20.02
CA TYR A 97 1.02 -4.31 20.51
C TYR A 97 2.51 -4.69 20.55
N GLY A 98 3.34 -3.87 19.93
CA GLY A 98 4.80 -4.07 19.88
C GLY A 98 5.26 -5.05 18.79
N TYR A 99 4.36 -5.62 18.01
CA TYR A 99 4.75 -6.41 16.84
C TYR A 99 5.04 -5.50 15.64
N GLY A 100 5.88 -6.01 14.72
CA GLY A 100 6.28 -5.24 13.54
C GLY A 100 6.44 -6.07 12.27
N PRO A 101 6.49 -5.39 11.13
CA PRO A 101 6.33 -3.95 10.97
C PRO A 101 4.88 -3.51 11.20
N MET A 102 4.67 -2.47 11.98
CA MET A 102 3.39 -1.78 12.05
C MET A 102 3.48 -0.54 11.14
N VAL A 103 2.66 -0.49 10.13
CA VAL A 103 2.75 0.47 9.02
C VAL A 103 1.47 1.29 8.92
N PHE A 104 1.59 2.61 8.96
CA PHE A 104 0.49 3.54 8.82
C PHE A 104 0.58 4.27 7.49
N LEU A 105 -0.44 4.16 6.66
CA LEU A 105 -0.72 5.13 5.62
C LEU A 105 -1.55 6.23 6.26
N GLU A 106 -0.91 7.35 6.57
CA GLU A 106 -1.47 8.43 7.39
C GLU A 106 -2.80 8.94 6.87
N GLY A 107 -3.82 8.90 7.74
CA GLY A 107 -5.18 9.31 7.40
C GLY A 107 -5.98 8.31 6.56
N TYR A 108 -5.47 7.09 6.38
CA TYR A 108 -6.13 6.05 5.60
C TYR A 108 -6.33 4.76 6.38
N MET A 109 -5.25 4.05 6.71
CA MET A 109 -5.29 2.74 7.33
C MET A 109 -3.95 2.36 7.96
N ALA A 110 -3.95 1.30 8.75
CA ALA A 110 -2.72 0.67 9.23
C ALA A 110 -2.66 -0.81 8.81
N ILE A 111 -1.45 -1.34 8.66
CA ILE A 111 -1.18 -2.74 8.32
C ILE A 111 -0.14 -3.28 9.30
N LEU A 112 -0.41 -4.44 9.87
CA LEU A 112 0.57 -5.21 10.64
C LEU A 112 1.11 -6.34 9.77
N GLY A 113 2.45 -6.46 9.72
CA GLY A 113 3.12 -7.47 8.94
C GLY A 113 3.64 -6.98 7.59
N ALA A 114 4.20 -7.87 6.82
CA ALA A 114 4.87 -7.53 5.56
C ALA A 114 4.15 -8.01 4.30
N GLY A 115 3.52 -9.17 4.31
CA GLY A 115 2.79 -9.71 3.16
C GLY A 115 3.59 -9.80 1.84
N ASN A 116 2.90 -10.08 0.76
CA ASN A 116 3.44 -9.98 -0.60
C ASN A 116 3.55 -8.51 -1.03
N GLU A 117 4.61 -8.14 -1.76
CA GLU A 117 4.87 -6.77 -2.17
C GLU A 117 3.82 -6.18 -3.12
N ASP A 118 3.30 -6.98 -4.05
CA ASP A 118 2.29 -6.53 -5.03
C ASP A 118 0.94 -6.31 -4.32
N ASP A 119 0.52 -7.23 -3.45
CA ASP A 119 -0.68 -7.11 -2.64
C ASP A 119 -0.60 -5.90 -1.70
N TYR A 120 0.58 -5.69 -1.12
CA TYR A 120 0.80 -4.55 -0.23
C TYR A 120 0.63 -3.21 -0.96
N VAL A 121 1.24 -3.08 -2.12
CA VAL A 121 1.11 -1.89 -2.98
C VAL A 121 -0.35 -1.73 -3.42
N GLU A 122 -1.02 -2.81 -3.84
CA GLU A 122 -2.44 -2.77 -4.22
C GLU A 122 -3.32 -2.25 -3.08
N HIS A 123 -3.09 -2.70 -1.83
CA HIS A 123 -3.84 -2.22 -0.67
C HIS A 123 -3.69 -0.71 -0.46
N LEU A 124 -2.45 -0.20 -0.52
CA LEU A 124 -2.20 1.23 -0.38
C LEU A 124 -2.86 2.03 -1.51
N VAL A 125 -2.79 1.52 -2.75
CA VAL A 125 -3.42 2.15 -3.92
C VAL A 125 -4.94 2.18 -3.76
N ARG A 126 -5.56 1.05 -3.37
CA ARG A 126 -7.01 0.95 -3.16
C ARG A 126 -7.47 1.87 -2.03
N ALA A 127 -6.76 1.91 -0.92
CA ALA A 127 -7.03 2.81 0.20
C ALA A 127 -7.04 4.29 -0.24
N ILE A 128 -6.02 4.72 -0.99
CA ILE A 128 -5.92 6.09 -1.51
C ILE A 128 -7.04 6.41 -2.51
N GLN A 129 -7.44 5.44 -3.32
CA GLN A 129 -8.51 5.60 -4.31
C GLN A 129 -9.92 5.46 -3.72
N GLY A 130 -10.06 5.21 -2.41
CA GLY A 130 -11.34 4.98 -1.76
C GLY A 130 -12.06 3.73 -2.23
N LYS A 131 -11.32 2.71 -2.65
CA LYS A 131 -11.84 1.40 -3.06
C LYS A 131 -11.82 0.43 -1.88
N GLU A 132 -12.73 -0.53 -1.89
CA GLU A 132 -12.71 -1.64 -0.93
C GLU A 132 -11.37 -2.37 -0.97
N LEU A 133 -10.88 -2.77 0.19
CA LEU A 133 -9.65 -3.54 0.30
C LEU A 133 -9.88 -4.97 -0.21
N ASN A 134 -8.83 -5.59 -0.72
CA ASN A 134 -8.92 -6.94 -1.27
C ASN A 134 -8.78 -7.98 -0.14
N GLU A 135 -9.87 -8.64 0.24
CA GLU A 135 -9.89 -9.67 1.28
C GLU A 135 -9.09 -10.93 0.90
N ALA A 136 -8.84 -11.16 -0.38
CA ALA A 136 -8.08 -12.32 -0.86
C ALA A 136 -6.56 -12.09 -0.88
N SER A 137 -6.07 -10.97 -0.31
CA SER A 137 -4.64 -10.66 -0.28
C SER A 137 -3.90 -11.48 0.79
N GLU A 138 -2.58 -11.58 0.63
CA GLU A 138 -1.69 -12.17 1.64
C GLU A 138 -1.41 -11.22 2.84
N ILE A 139 -2.11 -10.10 2.93
CA ILE A 139 -2.01 -9.21 4.09
C ILE A 139 -2.87 -9.80 5.21
N GLU A 140 -2.20 -10.23 6.27
CA GLU A 140 -2.85 -10.95 7.37
C GLU A 140 -3.71 -10.04 8.25
N THR A 141 -3.24 -8.81 8.52
CA THR A 141 -3.92 -7.90 9.45
C THR A 141 -3.83 -6.46 8.96
N TYR A 142 -4.99 -5.82 8.85
CA TYR A 142 -5.07 -4.37 8.63
C TYR A 142 -6.12 -3.75 9.56
N TYR A 143 -5.95 -2.47 9.84
CA TYR A 143 -6.79 -1.70 10.76
C TYR A 143 -7.33 -0.45 10.10
N TYR A 144 -8.58 -0.13 10.43
CA TYR A 144 -9.20 1.15 10.09
C TYR A 144 -8.81 2.21 11.12
N LEU A 145 -8.67 3.44 10.68
CA LEU A 145 -8.39 4.58 11.55
C LEU A 145 -9.67 5.34 11.87
N LYS A 146 -9.78 5.90 13.09
CA LYS A 146 -10.97 6.64 13.59
C LYS A 146 -11.39 7.77 12.65
N ASP A 147 -10.39 8.51 12.11
CA ASP A 147 -10.61 9.58 11.15
C ASP A 147 -10.07 9.23 9.75
N GLY A 148 -9.92 7.93 9.47
CA GLY A 148 -9.37 7.41 8.23
C GLY A 148 -10.34 7.55 7.06
N LYS A 149 -9.78 7.75 5.86
CA LYS A 149 -10.57 7.81 4.62
C LYS A 149 -11.06 6.43 4.15
N VAL A 150 -10.46 5.35 4.65
CA VAL A 150 -10.93 3.98 4.44
C VAL A 150 -11.89 3.64 5.55
N GLN A 151 -13.11 3.29 5.20
CA GLN A 151 -14.15 2.92 6.16
C GLN A 151 -14.59 1.48 5.93
N ASN A 152 -14.96 0.83 7.03
CA ASN A 152 -15.64 -0.47 6.95
C ASN A 152 -17.05 -0.23 6.39
N SER A 153 -17.37 -0.82 5.25
CA SER A 153 -18.68 -0.72 4.60
C SER A 153 -19.71 -1.65 5.25
#